data_fd22beee3e6552f439958dd57120b76b
#
_entry.id   fd22beee3e6552f439958dd57120b76b
#
_cell.length_a   1.000
_cell.length_b   1.000
_cell.length_c   1.000
_cell.angle_alpha   90.00
_cell.angle_beta   90.00
_cell.angle_gamma   90.00
#
_symmetry.space_group_name_H-M   'P 1'
#
loop_
_entity.id
_entity.type
_entity.pdbx_description
1 polymer ?
#
loop_
_entity_poly.entity_id
_entity_poly.type
_entity_poly.pdbx_seq_one_letter_code
_entity_poly.pdbx_strand_id
1 'polypeptide(L)'
;MSIDARALTGRDNYYEDFIVGDVYEHARGKTMEALENVLLTNLVLNTAQLHFNEDLAEKIAAQKHRIVFGGVTASLVVGLAMQDTGEQAVEEVGLDKVRFRVSVIHGDTLYAFTEVVAKDDSPGVCRGHRNVGLVHFRHWGINQRDETVFEGERRALIKKRLFTTAGLEADEAAATPSAPRASAKKSARPKPSGRTVKRVAVAAKQTKNPAMKSRVVKSKRKTGAKKRS
;
A
#
# COMPACT_ATOMS: atom_id res chain seq x y z
N MET A 1 1.36 11.11 -35.71
CA MET A 1 0.34 11.19 -34.66
C MET A 1 0.92 12.04 -33.56
N SER A 2 0.45 13.25 -33.33
CA SER A 2 0.94 14.11 -32.23
C SER A 2 0.27 13.62 -30.94
N ILE A 3 1.06 13.13 -30.00
CA ILE A 3 0.54 12.77 -28.67
C ILE A 3 0.37 14.10 -27.92
N ASP A 4 -0.85 14.41 -27.47
CA ASP A 4 -1.08 15.54 -26.60
C ASP A 4 -0.34 15.30 -25.27
N ALA A 5 0.64 16.13 -24.97
CA ALA A 5 1.42 16.02 -23.72
C ALA A 5 0.54 16.09 -22.46
N ARG A 6 -0.62 16.73 -22.53
CA ARG A 6 -1.59 16.77 -21.45
C ARG A 6 -2.24 15.41 -21.16
N ALA A 7 -2.36 14.54 -22.18
CA ALA A 7 -2.85 13.19 -22.00
C ALA A 7 -1.86 12.30 -21.20
N LEU A 8 -0.61 12.73 -21.07
CA LEU A 8 0.44 12.00 -20.34
C LEU A 8 0.64 12.48 -18.89
N THR A 9 0.04 13.61 -18.52
CA THR A 9 0.30 14.24 -17.21
C THR A 9 -0.85 14.12 -16.22
N GLY A 10 -1.99 13.56 -16.64
CA GLY A 10 -3.20 13.53 -15.82
C GLY A 10 -3.88 14.91 -15.72
N ARG A 11 -4.96 15.00 -14.99
CA ARG A 11 -5.71 16.22 -14.76
C ARG A 11 -5.64 16.60 -13.29
N ASP A 12 -5.49 17.89 -13.04
CA ASP A 12 -5.58 18.47 -11.70
C ASP A 12 -7.06 18.76 -11.38
N ASN A 13 -7.77 17.74 -10.92
CA ASN A 13 -9.22 17.81 -10.74
C ASN A 13 -9.57 18.28 -9.33
N TYR A 14 -10.46 19.28 -9.28
CA TYR A 14 -11.13 19.75 -8.07
C TYR A 14 -12.42 18.96 -7.83
N TYR A 15 -13.01 19.16 -6.64
CA TYR A 15 -14.26 18.47 -6.26
C TYR A 15 -15.37 18.57 -7.31
N GLU A 16 -15.53 19.74 -7.94
CA GLU A 16 -16.58 19.99 -8.93
C GLU A 16 -16.38 19.19 -10.22
N ASP A 17 -15.13 18.86 -10.55
CA ASP A 17 -14.78 18.16 -11.79
C ASP A 17 -15.15 16.66 -11.77
N PHE A 18 -15.29 16.10 -10.58
CA PHE A 18 -15.70 14.72 -10.43
C PHE A 18 -17.22 14.58 -10.62
N ILE A 19 -17.63 13.71 -11.54
CA ILE A 19 -19.04 13.38 -11.79
C ILE A 19 -19.26 11.93 -11.37
N VAL A 20 -20.29 11.69 -10.56
CA VAL A 20 -20.62 10.32 -10.13
C VAL A 20 -20.97 9.46 -11.34
N GLY A 21 -20.34 8.30 -11.44
CA GLY A 21 -20.45 7.38 -12.56
C GLY A 21 -19.37 7.53 -13.63
N ASP A 22 -18.57 8.62 -13.59
CA ASP A 22 -17.44 8.76 -14.52
C ASP A 22 -16.35 7.75 -14.21
N VAL A 23 -15.77 7.22 -15.31
CA VAL A 23 -14.64 6.31 -15.27
C VAL A 23 -13.42 6.97 -15.90
N TYR A 24 -12.33 7.00 -15.16
CA TYR A 24 -11.02 7.49 -15.59
C TYR A 24 -10.14 6.29 -15.97
N GLU A 25 -9.61 6.30 -17.18
CA GLU A 25 -8.48 5.49 -17.59
C GLU A 25 -7.22 6.35 -17.43
N HIS A 26 -6.34 5.96 -16.49
CA HIS A 26 -5.15 6.76 -16.20
C HIS A 26 -4.09 6.58 -17.26
N ALA A 27 -3.48 7.69 -17.69
CA ALA A 27 -2.65 7.77 -18.88
C ALA A 27 -1.36 6.94 -18.82
N ARG A 28 -0.93 6.50 -17.63
CA ARG A 28 0.36 5.82 -17.42
C ARG A 28 0.19 4.38 -17.01
N GLY A 29 1.02 3.51 -17.59
CA GLY A 29 1.28 2.17 -17.10
C GLY A 29 2.65 2.11 -16.43
N LYS A 30 2.86 1.11 -15.55
CA LYS A 30 4.15 0.85 -14.89
C LYS A 30 4.48 -0.63 -14.93
N THR A 31 5.63 -0.96 -15.52
CA THR A 31 6.18 -2.32 -15.48
C THR A 31 6.87 -2.56 -14.14
N MET A 32 6.56 -3.67 -13.50
CA MET A 32 7.17 -4.08 -12.23
C MET A 32 8.52 -4.72 -12.46
N GLU A 33 9.57 -4.11 -11.95
CA GLU A 33 10.91 -4.68 -11.94
C GLU A 33 11.15 -5.57 -10.71
N ALA A 34 11.94 -6.63 -10.89
CA ALA A 34 12.26 -7.56 -9.79
C ALA A 34 12.92 -6.85 -8.60
N LEU A 35 13.81 -5.88 -8.88
CA LEU A 35 14.51 -5.10 -7.86
C LEU A 35 13.53 -4.22 -7.06
N GLU A 36 12.55 -3.60 -7.71
CA GLU A 36 11.56 -2.75 -7.04
C GLU A 36 10.74 -3.56 -6.03
N ASN A 37 10.27 -4.75 -6.41
CA ASN A 37 9.54 -5.63 -5.49
C ASN A 37 10.39 -5.96 -4.24
N VAL A 38 11.64 -6.36 -4.43
CA VAL A 38 12.53 -6.73 -3.30
C VAL A 38 12.81 -5.52 -2.41
N LEU A 39 13.14 -4.37 -2.98
CA LEU A 39 13.42 -3.15 -2.22
C LEU A 39 12.22 -2.70 -1.40
N LEU A 40 11.05 -2.58 -2.03
CA LEU A 40 9.84 -2.13 -1.35
C LEU A 40 9.38 -3.12 -0.27
N THR A 41 9.47 -4.43 -0.56
CA THR A 41 9.12 -5.47 0.40
C THR A 41 10.03 -5.45 1.62
N ASN A 42 11.33 -5.22 1.42
CA ASN A 42 12.31 -5.04 2.50
C ASN A 42 12.04 -3.78 3.33
N LEU A 43 11.74 -2.66 2.69
CA LEU A 43 11.47 -1.38 3.38
C LEU A 43 10.27 -1.48 4.31
N VAL A 44 9.26 -2.27 3.95
CA VAL A 44 8.07 -2.49 4.78
C VAL A 44 8.19 -3.73 5.68
N LEU A 45 9.37 -4.33 5.77
CA LEU A 45 9.69 -5.51 6.61
C LEU A 45 8.78 -6.71 6.37
N ASN A 46 8.27 -6.89 5.14
CA ASN A 46 7.54 -8.10 4.78
C ASN A 46 8.52 -9.22 4.46
N THR A 47 8.58 -10.23 5.33
CA THR A 47 9.53 -11.35 5.24
C THR A 47 8.93 -12.61 4.61
N ALA A 48 7.77 -12.51 3.96
CA ALA A 48 7.14 -13.67 3.31
C ALA A 48 7.97 -14.17 2.12
N GLN A 49 8.41 -15.41 2.20
CA GLN A 49 9.39 -16.03 1.28
C GLN A 49 8.99 -15.96 -0.21
N LEU A 50 7.69 -15.99 -0.52
CA LEU A 50 7.19 -15.90 -1.90
C LEU A 50 7.57 -14.59 -2.61
N HIS A 51 7.98 -13.56 -1.87
CA HIS A 51 8.42 -12.29 -2.43
C HIS A 51 9.93 -12.23 -2.66
N PHE A 52 10.72 -13.13 -2.05
CA PHE A 52 12.19 -13.09 -2.04
C PHE A 52 12.85 -14.32 -2.65
N ASN A 53 12.29 -15.50 -2.40
CA ASN A 53 12.93 -16.78 -2.68
C ASN A 53 12.40 -17.35 -3.99
N GLU A 54 13.17 -17.18 -5.07
CA GLU A 54 12.79 -17.67 -6.40
C GLU A 54 12.72 -19.21 -6.43
N ASP A 55 13.70 -19.91 -5.83
CA ASP A 55 13.71 -21.38 -5.76
C ASP A 55 12.45 -21.95 -5.10
N LEU A 56 11.97 -21.29 -4.03
CA LEU A 56 10.73 -21.67 -3.40
C LEU A 56 9.51 -21.32 -4.28
N ALA A 57 9.50 -20.13 -4.88
CA ALA A 57 8.40 -19.68 -5.71
C ALA A 57 8.22 -20.56 -6.96
N GLU A 58 9.31 -20.99 -7.59
CA GLU A 58 9.27 -21.97 -8.71
C GLU A 58 8.56 -23.29 -8.32
N LYS A 59 8.69 -23.69 -7.06
CA LYS A 59 8.12 -24.94 -6.56
C LYS A 59 6.65 -24.85 -6.19
N ILE A 60 6.25 -23.72 -5.56
CA ILE A 60 4.93 -23.62 -4.91
C ILE A 60 4.02 -22.52 -5.47
N ALA A 61 4.56 -21.47 -6.10
CA ALA A 61 3.71 -20.42 -6.68
C ALA A 61 3.07 -20.88 -7.99
N ALA A 62 1.82 -20.50 -8.22
CA ALA A 62 1.12 -20.82 -9.46
C ALA A 62 1.81 -20.24 -10.69
N GLN A 63 2.39 -19.06 -10.55
CA GLN A 63 3.12 -18.33 -11.60
C GLN A 63 4.56 -18.85 -11.80
N LYS A 64 5.06 -19.75 -10.94
CA LYS A 64 6.44 -20.27 -10.96
C LYS A 64 7.52 -19.18 -10.82
N HIS A 65 7.15 -18.02 -10.30
CA HIS A 65 8.03 -16.88 -10.05
C HIS A 65 7.65 -16.23 -8.73
N ARG A 66 8.58 -15.42 -8.18
CA ARG A 66 8.27 -14.58 -7.02
C ARG A 66 7.10 -13.65 -7.37
N ILE A 67 6.12 -13.62 -6.50
CA ILE A 67 4.99 -12.70 -6.63
C ILE A 67 5.32 -11.35 -6.03
N VAL A 68 4.80 -10.29 -6.61
CA VAL A 68 4.88 -8.94 -6.07
C VAL A 68 4.05 -8.86 -4.80
N PHE A 69 4.58 -8.21 -3.77
CA PHE A 69 3.85 -7.99 -2.53
C PHE A 69 2.57 -7.18 -2.80
N GLY A 70 1.43 -7.66 -2.31
CA GLY A 70 0.14 -7.03 -2.56
C GLY A 70 0.08 -5.56 -2.14
N GLY A 71 0.76 -5.17 -1.06
CA GLY A 71 0.89 -3.77 -0.65
C GLY A 71 1.58 -2.91 -1.71
N VAL A 72 2.58 -3.44 -2.41
CA VAL A 72 3.25 -2.76 -3.54
C VAL A 72 2.28 -2.62 -4.72
N THR A 73 1.55 -3.71 -5.05
CA THR A 73 0.53 -3.67 -6.12
C THR A 73 -0.54 -2.62 -5.85
N ALA A 74 -1.08 -2.57 -4.61
CA ALA A 74 -2.07 -1.59 -4.21
C ALA A 74 -1.53 -0.16 -4.31
N SER A 75 -0.33 0.10 -3.76
CA SER A 75 0.32 1.41 -3.81
C SER A 75 0.58 1.87 -5.24
N LEU A 76 0.95 0.94 -6.13
CA LEU A 76 1.22 1.25 -7.52
C LEU A 76 -0.07 1.64 -8.26
N VAL A 77 -1.14 0.86 -8.13
CA VAL A 77 -2.42 1.14 -8.79
C VAL A 77 -3.02 2.45 -8.29
N VAL A 78 -3.05 2.68 -6.97
CA VAL A 78 -3.50 3.95 -6.40
C VAL A 78 -2.58 5.10 -6.82
N GLY A 79 -1.26 4.88 -6.82
CA GLY A 79 -0.27 5.89 -7.24
C GLY A 79 -0.42 6.33 -8.69
N LEU A 80 -0.71 5.40 -9.62
CA LEU A 80 -1.01 5.72 -11.02
C LEU A 80 -2.27 6.59 -11.17
N ALA A 81 -3.22 6.47 -10.24
CA ALA A 81 -4.45 7.23 -10.23
C ALA A 81 -4.31 8.63 -9.59
N MET A 82 -3.22 8.90 -8.85
CA MET A 82 -3.11 10.11 -8.01
C MET A 82 -3.10 11.41 -8.80
N GLN A 83 -2.52 11.45 -10.02
CA GLN A 83 -2.52 12.67 -10.82
C GLN A 83 -3.92 13.17 -11.18
N ASP A 84 -4.86 12.24 -11.40
CA ASP A 84 -6.24 12.60 -11.72
C ASP A 84 -7.12 12.73 -10.48
N THR A 85 -6.80 12.04 -9.38
CA THR A 85 -7.73 11.88 -8.25
C THR A 85 -7.17 12.36 -6.91
N GLY A 86 -5.90 12.78 -6.84
CA GLY A 86 -5.22 13.06 -5.57
C GLY A 86 -4.52 14.40 -5.44
N GLU A 87 -4.19 15.09 -6.55
CA GLU A 87 -3.43 16.35 -6.49
C GLU A 87 -4.11 17.44 -5.65
N GLN A 88 -5.45 17.47 -5.63
CA GLN A 88 -6.22 18.39 -4.81
C GLN A 88 -6.79 17.75 -3.54
N ALA A 89 -6.29 16.59 -3.13
CA ALA A 89 -6.69 15.98 -1.87
C ALA A 89 -6.07 16.74 -0.68
N VAL A 90 -6.92 17.03 0.31
CA VAL A 90 -6.51 17.65 1.59
C VAL A 90 -6.29 16.57 2.64
N GLU A 91 -7.12 15.53 2.61
CA GLU A 91 -7.05 14.43 3.56
C GLU A 91 -7.46 13.11 2.92
N GLU A 92 -6.68 12.07 3.17
CA GLU A 92 -7.05 10.70 2.87
C GLU A 92 -7.90 10.13 4.01
N VAL A 93 -9.19 9.89 3.74
CA VAL A 93 -10.12 9.43 4.77
C VAL A 93 -10.04 7.92 4.99
N GLY A 94 -9.74 7.17 3.94
CA GLY A 94 -9.56 5.73 4.05
C GLY A 94 -9.46 5.00 2.73
N LEU A 95 -8.95 3.78 2.82
CA LEU A 95 -8.89 2.80 1.74
C LEU A 95 -9.53 1.51 2.23
N ASP A 96 -10.66 1.14 1.62
CA ASP A 96 -11.49 0.01 2.04
C ASP A 96 -11.63 -1.03 0.92
N LYS A 97 -12.26 -2.17 1.25
CA LYS A 97 -12.65 -3.23 0.31
C LYS A 97 -11.50 -3.69 -0.60
N VAL A 98 -10.28 -3.62 -0.08
CA VAL A 98 -9.06 -4.01 -0.82
C VAL A 98 -9.12 -5.51 -1.14
N ARG A 99 -8.91 -5.84 -2.42
CA ARG A 99 -8.84 -7.21 -2.93
C ARG A 99 -7.72 -7.36 -3.94
N PHE A 100 -6.96 -8.43 -3.81
CA PHE A 100 -5.96 -8.88 -4.77
C PHE A 100 -6.55 -10.06 -5.54
N ARG A 101 -6.65 -9.94 -6.86
CA ARG A 101 -7.29 -10.95 -7.72
C ARG A 101 -6.26 -11.88 -8.32
N VAL A 102 -5.50 -11.40 -9.29
CA VAL A 102 -4.41 -12.14 -9.92
C VAL A 102 -3.09 -11.67 -9.33
N SER A 103 -2.20 -12.60 -9.02
CA SER A 103 -0.85 -12.27 -8.52
C SER A 103 -0.04 -11.59 -9.62
N VAL A 104 0.58 -10.47 -9.27
CA VAL A 104 1.54 -9.77 -10.14
C VAL A 104 2.92 -10.40 -9.99
N ILE A 105 3.63 -10.55 -11.09
CA ILE A 105 5.04 -10.97 -11.13
C ILE A 105 5.89 -9.85 -11.73
N HIS A 106 7.20 -9.93 -11.59
CA HIS A 106 8.12 -9.04 -12.30
C HIS A 106 7.97 -9.18 -13.81
N GLY A 107 8.06 -8.07 -14.53
CA GLY A 107 7.76 -7.99 -15.97
C GLY A 107 6.29 -7.70 -16.29
N ASP A 108 5.36 -7.85 -15.35
CA ASP A 108 3.98 -7.40 -15.56
C ASP A 108 3.92 -5.87 -15.60
N THR A 109 3.15 -5.34 -16.55
CA THR A 109 2.84 -3.91 -16.66
C THR A 109 1.44 -3.67 -16.15
N LEU A 110 1.30 -2.77 -15.18
CA LEU A 110 0.02 -2.44 -14.56
C LEU A 110 -0.52 -1.13 -15.12
N TYR A 111 -1.82 -1.11 -15.33
CA TYR A 111 -2.62 0.07 -15.71
C TYR A 111 -3.71 0.27 -14.66
N ALA A 112 -4.07 1.52 -14.40
CA ALA A 112 -5.03 1.86 -13.37
C ALA A 112 -6.27 2.54 -13.94
N PHE A 113 -7.40 2.29 -13.28
CA PHE A 113 -8.70 2.87 -13.59
C PHE A 113 -9.36 3.35 -12.30
N THR A 114 -10.22 4.36 -12.42
CA THR A 114 -10.98 4.89 -11.29
C THR A 114 -12.40 5.22 -11.70
N GLU A 115 -13.37 4.77 -10.93
CA GLU A 115 -14.77 5.17 -11.00
C GLU A 115 -15.09 6.12 -9.85
N VAL A 116 -15.81 7.20 -10.10
CA VAL A 116 -16.37 8.07 -9.07
C VAL A 116 -17.69 7.45 -8.57
N VAL A 117 -17.66 6.87 -7.39
CA VAL A 117 -18.80 6.13 -6.83
C VAL A 117 -19.81 7.05 -6.16
N ALA A 118 -19.32 8.04 -5.40
CA ALA A 118 -20.19 8.99 -4.69
C ALA A 118 -19.43 10.29 -4.36
N LYS A 119 -20.21 11.33 -4.09
CA LYS A 119 -19.72 12.64 -3.60
C LYS A 119 -20.62 13.10 -2.47
N ASP A 120 -20.02 13.76 -1.47
CA ASP A 120 -20.74 14.37 -0.36
C ASP A 120 -19.96 15.61 0.14
N ASP A 121 -20.62 16.72 0.30
CA ASP A 121 -20.03 17.97 0.81
C ASP A 121 -20.77 18.52 2.03
N SER A 122 -21.57 17.68 2.69
CA SER A 122 -22.22 18.03 3.93
C SER A 122 -21.20 18.33 5.05
N PRO A 123 -21.48 19.26 5.96
CA PRO A 123 -20.53 19.65 7.00
C PRO A 123 -20.01 18.48 7.84
N GLY A 124 -20.83 17.45 8.04
CA GLY A 124 -20.48 16.28 8.85
C GLY A 124 -19.37 15.42 8.25
N VAL A 125 -19.25 15.35 6.92
CA VAL A 125 -18.22 14.55 6.23
C VAL A 125 -16.94 15.32 5.97
N CYS A 126 -17.00 16.67 5.96
CA CYS A 126 -15.85 17.53 5.70
C CYS A 126 -14.85 17.62 6.86
N ARG A 127 -15.12 16.99 7.99
CA ARG A 127 -14.21 16.81 9.15
C ARG A 127 -13.60 18.13 9.67
N GLY A 128 -14.35 19.23 9.57
CA GLY A 128 -13.91 20.57 9.98
C GLY A 128 -13.22 21.38 8.89
N HIS A 129 -12.82 20.77 7.78
CA HIS A 129 -12.26 21.50 6.65
C HIS A 129 -13.33 22.36 5.94
N ARG A 130 -12.91 23.53 5.46
CA ARG A 130 -13.75 24.42 4.66
C ARG A 130 -13.41 24.26 3.17
N ASN A 131 -14.38 24.52 2.32
CA ASN A 131 -14.20 24.49 0.87
C ASN A 131 -13.63 23.16 0.33
N VAL A 132 -14.06 22.07 0.92
CA VAL A 132 -13.75 20.70 0.48
C VAL A 132 -15.05 19.91 0.31
N GLY A 133 -14.95 18.76 -0.35
CA GLY A 133 -15.99 17.74 -0.38
C GLY A 133 -15.37 16.36 -0.40
N LEU A 134 -16.06 15.40 0.15
CA LEU A 134 -15.67 14.00 0.15
C LEU A 134 -15.99 13.40 -1.21
N VAL A 135 -15.00 12.77 -1.83
CA VAL A 135 -15.17 11.96 -3.03
C VAL A 135 -14.83 10.51 -2.71
N HIS A 136 -15.72 9.63 -3.13
CA HIS A 136 -15.57 8.19 -3.00
C HIS A 136 -15.21 7.60 -4.36
N PHE A 137 -14.03 7.04 -4.46
CA PHE A 137 -13.47 6.42 -5.65
C PHE A 137 -13.44 4.91 -5.50
N ARG A 138 -13.70 4.20 -6.58
CA ARG A 138 -13.37 2.79 -6.75
C ARG A 138 -12.20 2.70 -7.72
N HIS A 139 -11.05 2.23 -7.25
CA HIS A 139 -9.88 1.97 -8.07
C HIS A 139 -9.79 0.50 -8.43
N TRP A 140 -9.35 0.22 -9.65
CA TRP A 140 -8.89 -1.13 -10.02
C TRP A 140 -7.67 -1.05 -10.92
N GLY A 141 -6.86 -2.07 -10.87
CA GLY A 141 -5.68 -2.25 -11.71
C GLY A 141 -5.80 -3.51 -12.54
N ILE A 142 -5.36 -3.43 -13.78
CA ILE A 142 -5.22 -4.58 -14.68
C ILE A 142 -3.76 -4.73 -15.09
N ASN A 143 -3.38 -5.95 -15.49
CA ASN A 143 -2.09 -6.18 -16.13
C ASN A 143 -2.22 -6.08 -17.67
N GLN A 144 -1.13 -6.29 -18.39
CA GLN A 144 -1.07 -6.28 -19.87
C GLN A 144 -1.89 -7.38 -20.55
N ARG A 145 -2.51 -8.29 -19.79
CA ARG A 145 -3.39 -9.37 -20.27
C ARG A 145 -4.85 -9.09 -19.92
N ASP A 146 -5.18 -7.85 -19.55
CA ASP A 146 -6.52 -7.43 -19.09
C ASP A 146 -7.03 -8.18 -17.84
N GLU A 147 -6.12 -8.81 -17.08
CA GLU A 147 -6.48 -9.48 -15.83
C GLU A 147 -6.50 -8.50 -14.68
N THR A 148 -7.61 -8.45 -13.93
CA THR A 148 -7.69 -7.60 -12.72
C THR A 148 -6.74 -8.10 -11.65
N VAL A 149 -5.82 -7.26 -11.21
CA VAL A 149 -4.83 -7.57 -10.18
C VAL A 149 -5.19 -6.97 -8.83
N PHE A 150 -5.88 -5.84 -8.82
CA PHE A 150 -6.24 -5.09 -7.60
C PHE A 150 -7.61 -4.43 -7.75
N GLU A 151 -8.35 -4.37 -6.65
CA GLU A 151 -9.54 -3.53 -6.47
C GLU A 151 -9.52 -2.91 -5.07
N GLY A 152 -10.01 -1.68 -4.95
CA GLY A 152 -10.14 -1.01 -3.66
C GLY A 152 -11.00 0.25 -3.75
N GLU A 153 -11.61 0.65 -2.64
CA GLU A 153 -12.38 1.89 -2.55
C GLU A 153 -11.63 2.89 -1.66
N ARG A 154 -11.37 4.06 -2.22
CA ARG A 154 -10.65 5.16 -1.56
C ARG A 154 -11.62 6.32 -1.35
N ARG A 155 -11.51 6.95 -0.19
CA ARG A 155 -12.26 8.16 0.14
C ARG A 155 -11.28 9.27 0.48
N ALA A 156 -11.44 10.44 -0.16
CA ALA A 156 -10.57 11.58 0.06
C ALA A 156 -11.40 12.88 0.13
N LEU A 157 -10.95 13.81 0.95
CA LEU A 157 -11.45 15.17 0.94
C LEU A 157 -10.71 15.96 -0.12
N ILE A 158 -11.43 16.44 -1.11
CA ILE A 158 -10.90 17.15 -2.27
C ILE A 158 -11.27 18.62 -2.18
N LYS A 159 -10.31 19.52 -2.49
CA LYS A 159 -10.54 20.96 -2.57
C LYS A 159 -11.63 21.31 -3.56
N LYS A 160 -12.48 22.27 -3.21
CA LYS A 160 -13.34 22.98 -4.15
C LYS A 160 -12.56 24.09 -4.85
N ARG A 161 -13.00 24.51 -6.04
CA ARG A 161 -12.34 25.59 -6.82
C ARG A 161 -12.20 26.90 -6.06
N LEU A 162 -13.10 27.16 -5.11
CA LEU A 162 -13.05 28.34 -4.22
C LEU A 162 -12.11 28.16 -3.01
N PHE A 163 -11.32 27.05 -2.97
CA PHE A 163 -10.34 26.83 -1.93
C PHE A 163 -9.20 27.85 -2.08
N THR A 164 -9.14 28.82 -1.18
CA THR A 164 -8.07 29.82 -1.15
C THR A 164 -7.12 29.55 0.01
N THR A 165 -5.84 29.95 -0.14
CA THR A 165 -4.83 29.87 0.94
C THR A 165 -5.28 30.61 2.21
N ALA A 166 -6.08 31.65 2.09
CA ALA A 166 -6.71 32.31 3.25
C ALA A 166 -7.63 31.36 4.07
N GLY A 167 -8.18 30.32 3.43
CA GLY A 167 -8.93 29.27 4.14
C GLY A 167 -8.02 28.37 4.97
N LEU A 168 -6.81 28.07 4.50
CA LEU A 168 -5.81 27.27 5.24
C LEU A 168 -5.33 27.99 6.50
N GLU A 169 -5.03 29.28 6.39
CA GLU A 169 -4.61 30.11 7.55
C GLU A 169 -5.71 30.22 8.61
N ALA A 170 -6.99 30.26 8.19
CA ALA A 170 -8.12 30.26 9.10
C ALA A 170 -8.34 28.91 9.79
N ASP A 171 -8.10 27.80 9.07
CA ASP A 171 -8.21 26.45 9.63
C ASP A 171 -7.05 26.14 10.58
N GLU A 172 -5.83 26.61 10.27
CA GLU A 172 -4.66 26.49 11.14
C GLU A 172 -4.79 27.34 12.39
N ALA A 173 -5.36 28.55 12.28
CA ALA A 173 -5.67 29.40 13.41
C ALA A 173 -6.81 28.83 14.31
N ALA A 174 -7.76 28.12 13.72
CA ALA A 174 -8.84 27.45 14.45
C ALA A 174 -8.41 26.14 15.12
N ALA A 175 -7.41 25.47 14.54
CA ALA A 175 -6.82 24.23 15.06
C ALA A 175 -5.78 24.47 16.15
N THR A 176 -5.33 25.71 16.37
CA THR A 176 -4.41 26.04 17.46
C THR A 176 -5.18 25.93 18.78
N PRO A 177 -4.87 24.98 19.68
CA PRO A 177 -5.56 24.89 20.97
C PRO A 177 -5.31 26.20 21.70
N SER A 178 -6.39 26.94 22.03
CA SER A 178 -6.30 28.11 22.90
C SER A 178 -5.55 27.71 24.17
N ALA A 179 -4.41 28.33 24.42
CA ALA A 179 -3.59 28.08 25.60
C ALA A 179 -4.46 28.02 26.84
N PRO A 180 -4.33 27.01 27.70
CA PRO A 180 -5.17 26.92 28.90
C PRO A 180 -4.90 28.13 29.80
N ARG A 181 -5.95 28.90 29.99
CA ARG A 181 -5.96 30.01 30.92
C ARG A 181 -5.55 29.49 32.30
N ALA A 182 -4.37 29.90 32.75
CA ALA A 182 -3.80 29.52 34.03
C ALA A 182 -4.73 29.92 35.16
N SER A 183 -5.48 28.97 35.68
CA SER A 183 -6.08 29.06 37.01
C SER A 183 -5.19 28.28 37.96
N ALA A 184 -4.41 29.01 38.74
CA ALA A 184 -3.59 28.48 39.81
C ALA A 184 -4.49 27.84 40.88
N LYS A 185 -4.43 26.48 40.99
CA LYS A 185 -4.72 25.82 42.28
C LYS A 185 -3.62 24.77 42.47
N LYS A 186 -2.74 25.08 43.44
CA LYS A 186 -1.79 24.16 44.01
C LYS A 186 -2.56 22.98 44.61
N SER A 187 -2.38 21.79 44.09
CA SER A 187 -2.75 20.58 44.81
C SER A 187 -1.54 19.61 44.76
N ALA A 188 -1.29 19.02 45.92
CA ALA A 188 -0.12 18.29 46.32
C ALA A 188 0.18 17.08 45.38
N ARG A 189 1.45 16.93 45.08
CA ARG A 189 2.05 15.82 44.34
C ARG A 189 1.95 14.52 45.16
N PRO A 190 1.30 13.46 44.69
CA PRO A 190 1.42 12.14 45.35
C PRO A 190 2.77 11.51 45.01
N LYS A 191 3.40 10.92 46.02
CA LYS A 191 4.67 10.18 45.92
C LYS A 191 4.48 8.93 45.00
N PRO A 192 5.48 8.56 44.20
CA PRO A 192 5.39 7.34 43.40
C PRO A 192 5.48 6.10 44.31
N SER A 193 4.44 5.29 44.31
CA SER A 193 4.46 3.96 44.89
C SER A 193 5.25 3.03 43.96
N GLY A 194 6.32 2.45 44.48
CA GLY A 194 7.15 1.48 43.78
C GLY A 194 6.35 0.24 43.39
N ARG A 195 6.12 0.05 42.12
CA ARG A 195 5.59 -1.21 41.59
C ARG A 195 6.77 -2.08 41.18
N THR A 196 7.10 -3.02 42.02
CA THR A 196 8.12 -4.06 41.77
C THR A 196 7.64 -4.93 40.61
N VAL A 197 8.32 -4.86 39.47
CA VAL A 197 8.09 -5.78 38.35
C VAL A 197 8.73 -7.12 38.71
N LYS A 198 7.94 -8.13 39.04
CA LYS A 198 8.41 -9.51 39.19
C LYS A 198 8.84 -10.03 37.82
N ARG A 199 10.14 -10.24 37.64
CA ARG A 199 10.70 -11.02 36.53
C ARG A 199 10.17 -12.45 36.61
N VAL A 200 9.35 -12.85 35.64
CA VAL A 200 9.00 -14.26 35.44
C VAL A 200 10.18 -14.91 34.73
N ALA A 201 10.89 -15.78 35.46
CA ALA A 201 11.92 -16.63 34.86
C ALA A 201 11.22 -17.72 34.04
N VAL A 202 11.38 -17.69 32.73
CA VAL A 202 10.97 -18.78 31.85
C VAL A 202 12.04 -19.87 31.95
N ALA A 203 11.73 -20.97 32.62
CA ALA A 203 12.57 -22.15 32.66
C ALA A 203 12.63 -22.80 31.28
N ALA A 204 13.79 -22.78 30.66
CA ALA A 204 14.05 -23.52 29.42
C ALA A 204 14.08 -25.03 29.73
N LYS A 205 13.05 -25.77 29.36
CA LYS A 205 13.08 -27.23 29.28
C LYS A 205 13.92 -27.63 28.08
N GLN A 206 15.14 -28.11 28.36
CA GLN A 206 15.98 -28.80 27.37
C GLN A 206 15.32 -30.14 27.03
N THR A 207 14.72 -30.27 25.88
CA THR A 207 14.36 -31.53 25.27
C THR A 207 15.60 -32.12 24.58
N LYS A 208 16.11 -33.22 25.11
CA LYS A 208 17.16 -34.02 24.51
C LYS A 208 16.67 -34.61 23.18
N ASN A 209 17.28 -34.17 22.06
CA ASN A 209 17.04 -34.76 20.76
C ASN A 209 17.89 -36.02 20.60
N PRO A 210 17.30 -37.19 20.27
CA PRO A 210 18.07 -38.39 20.00
C PRO A 210 18.80 -38.28 18.66
N ALA A 211 20.06 -38.65 18.65
CA ALA A 211 20.99 -38.63 17.56
C ALA A 211 20.45 -39.31 16.29
N MET A 212 20.27 -38.58 15.24
CA MET A 212 19.97 -39.08 13.90
C MET A 212 21.28 -39.55 13.25
N LYS A 213 21.49 -40.88 13.16
CA LYS A 213 22.65 -41.49 12.50
C LYS A 213 22.59 -41.19 11.00
N SER A 214 23.56 -40.43 10.52
CA SER A 214 23.77 -40.16 9.09
C SER A 214 24.15 -41.44 8.37
N ARG A 215 23.28 -41.88 7.45
CA ARG A 215 23.57 -43.00 6.51
C ARG A 215 24.23 -42.42 5.26
N VAL A 216 25.56 -42.51 5.22
CA VAL A 216 26.31 -42.16 4.01
C VAL A 216 26.08 -43.22 2.94
N VAL A 217 25.37 -42.86 1.87
CA VAL A 217 25.24 -43.71 0.68
C VAL A 217 26.42 -43.43 -0.26
N LYS A 218 27.38 -44.37 -0.36
CA LYS A 218 28.44 -44.31 -1.33
C LYS A 218 27.90 -44.68 -2.71
N SER A 219 27.85 -43.71 -3.61
CA SER A 219 27.58 -43.91 -5.05
C SER A 219 28.78 -44.56 -5.73
N LYS A 220 28.60 -45.76 -6.23
CA LYS A 220 29.58 -46.45 -7.10
C LYS A 220 29.51 -45.86 -8.52
N ARG A 221 30.56 -45.13 -8.95
CA ARG A 221 30.78 -44.80 -10.35
C ARG A 221 31.12 -46.06 -11.13
N LYS A 222 30.30 -46.45 -12.10
CA LYS A 222 30.66 -47.40 -13.14
C LYS A 222 31.32 -46.65 -14.29
N THR A 223 32.60 -46.86 -14.47
CA THR A 223 33.37 -46.51 -15.68
C THR A 223 33.10 -47.55 -16.75
N GLY A 224 32.38 -47.19 -17.78
CA GLY A 224 32.16 -48.02 -18.96
C GLY A 224 33.12 -47.59 -20.09
N ALA A 225 34.19 -48.37 -20.31
CA ALA A 225 35.04 -48.20 -21.45
C ALA A 225 34.34 -48.72 -22.73
N LYS A 226 34.24 -47.87 -23.73
CA LYS A 226 33.74 -48.22 -25.07
C LYS A 226 34.94 -48.51 -25.96
N LYS A 227 35.19 -49.82 -26.34
CA LYS A 227 36.11 -50.24 -27.39
C LYS A 227 35.53 -49.88 -28.76
N ARG A 228 36.38 -49.29 -29.58
CA ARG A 228 36.17 -49.13 -31.02
C ARG A 228 36.45 -50.50 -31.77
N SER A 229 35.65 -50.78 -32.72
CA SER A 229 35.94 -51.42 -33.96
C SER A 229 34.92 -50.95 -35.00
#